data_a40861abaa9b1ea39c366af6bab3f287
#
_entry.id   a40861abaa9b1ea39c366af6bab3f287
#
_cell.length_a   1.000
_cell.length_b   1.000
_cell.length_c   1.000
_cell.angle_alpha   90.00
_cell.angle_beta   90.00
_cell.angle_gamma   90.00
#
_symmetry.space_group_name_H-M   'P 1'
#
loop_
_entity.id
_entity.type
_entity.pdbx_description
1 polymer ?
#
loop_
_entity_poly.entity_id
_entity_poly.type
_entity_poly.pdbx_seq_one_letter_code
_entity_poly.pdbx_strand_id
1 'polypeptide(L)'
;MIVAQGSNYLVLRSEGVLQQRAKICGQVSSLLFIVLFLLAGVWVYMGIDGFVITSAIDPNMLPNPLNKTVEVQAGAWFKNFSDYPVLWTFPALAVVGALISFLSVSKLKAGVAIVFSSLAEIGTVFTPLVAMFPFLMPSSSNPISSLTIWDCTSSQLTLFTMLIVTLIFLPLVLIYTGWAYK
;
A
#
# COMPACT_ATOMS: atom_id res chain seq x y z
N MET A 1 -4.36 9.01 -5.16
CA MET A 1 -3.01 9.17 -5.78
C MET A 1 -2.99 8.89 -7.27
N ILE A 2 -3.62 7.87 -7.80
CA ILE A 2 -3.64 7.54 -9.26
C ILE A 2 -3.99 8.76 -10.14
N VAL A 3 -5.02 9.53 -9.76
CA VAL A 3 -5.40 10.77 -10.50
C VAL A 3 -4.28 11.81 -10.46
N ALA A 4 -3.59 11.97 -9.33
CA ALA A 4 -2.45 12.88 -9.22
C ALA A 4 -1.29 12.42 -10.13
N GLN A 5 -1.00 11.13 -10.16
CA GLN A 5 0.05 10.57 -11.03
C GLN A 5 -0.27 10.73 -12.52
N GLY A 6 -1.50 10.42 -12.93
CA GLY A 6 -1.96 10.65 -14.30
C GLY A 6 -1.89 12.12 -14.70
N SER A 7 -2.27 13.02 -13.80
CA SER A 7 -2.16 14.47 -13.99
C SER A 7 -0.70 14.92 -14.13
N ASN A 8 0.22 14.40 -13.31
CA ASN A 8 1.64 14.70 -13.41
C ASN A 8 2.23 14.24 -14.76
N TYR A 9 1.78 13.09 -15.25
CA TYR A 9 2.18 12.60 -16.57
C TYR A 9 1.67 13.52 -17.70
N LEU A 10 0.42 13.98 -17.60
CA LEU A 10 -0.13 14.96 -18.57
C LEU A 10 0.64 16.28 -18.54
N VAL A 11 1.04 16.77 -17.36
CA VAL A 11 1.87 17.99 -17.25
C VAL A 11 3.22 17.80 -17.93
N LEU A 12 3.78 16.58 -17.93
CA LEU A 12 5.06 16.28 -18.60
C LEU A 12 4.94 16.23 -20.13
N ARG A 13 3.79 15.78 -20.65
CA ARG A 13 3.60 15.44 -22.07
C ARG A 13 2.71 16.42 -22.83
N SER A 14 2.10 17.40 -22.19
CA SER A 14 1.23 18.39 -22.81
C SER A 14 1.71 19.80 -22.57
N GLU A 15 1.23 20.72 -23.43
CA GLU A 15 1.52 22.15 -23.37
C GLU A 15 0.25 22.98 -23.35
N GLY A 16 0.38 24.27 -23.03
CA GLY A 16 -0.71 25.25 -23.11
C GLY A 16 -1.82 25.02 -22.08
N VAL A 17 -3.07 25.13 -22.51
CA VAL A 17 -4.26 25.09 -21.62
C VAL A 17 -4.42 23.72 -20.96
N LEU A 18 -4.11 22.63 -21.68
CA LEU A 18 -4.22 21.27 -21.14
C LEU A 18 -3.22 21.04 -19.98
N GLN A 19 -1.99 21.51 -20.13
CA GLN A 19 -0.97 21.44 -19.08
C GLN A 19 -1.40 22.19 -17.83
N GLN A 20 -1.97 23.39 -17.97
CA GLN A 20 -2.45 24.17 -16.83
C GLN A 20 -3.59 23.46 -16.07
N ARG A 21 -4.56 22.92 -16.80
CA ARG A 21 -5.65 22.14 -16.20
C ARG A 21 -5.15 20.89 -15.51
N ALA A 22 -4.24 20.15 -16.13
CA ALA A 22 -3.61 18.98 -15.53
C ALA A 22 -2.83 19.35 -14.26
N LYS A 23 -2.11 20.48 -14.25
CA LYS A 23 -1.42 20.99 -13.05
C LYS A 23 -2.38 21.21 -11.88
N ILE A 24 -3.50 21.91 -12.10
CA ILE A 24 -4.50 22.16 -11.06
C ILE A 24 -5.10 20.84 -10.56
N CYS A 25 -5.45 19.93 -11.47
CA CYS A 25 -5.98 18.61 -11.13
C CYS A 25 -4.99 17.80 -10.27
N GLY A 26 -3.70 17.79 -10.63
CA GLY A 26 -2.65 17.13 -9.87
C GLY A 26 -2.48 17.71 -8.46
N GLN A 27 -2.52 19.04 -8.33
CA GLN A 27 -2.44 19.73 -7.04
C GLN A 27 -3.63 19.40 -6.13
N VAL A 28 -4.84 19.56 -6.65
CA VAL A 28 -6.07 19.29 -5.88
C VAL A 28 -6.13 17.82 -5.45
N SER A 29 -5.81 16.90 -6.36
CA SER A 29 -5.82 15.47 -6.06
C SER A 29 -4.77 15.08 -5.02
N SER A 30 -3.58 15.66 -5.05
CA SER A 30 -2.53 15.39 -4.06
C SER A 30 -2.90 15.95 -2.68
N LEU A 31 -3.45 17.16 -2.62
CA LEU A 31 -3.90 17.76 -1.36
C LEU A 31 -5.06 16.97 -0.75
N LEU A 32 -6.07 16.64 -1.57
CA LEU A 32 -7.21 15.84 -1.15
C LEU A 32 -6.77 14.46 -0.63
N PHE A 33 -5.81 13.84 -1.30
CA PHE A 33 -5.23 12.57 -0.84
C PHE A 33 -4.60 12.70 0.55
N ILE A 34 -3.77 13.71 0.79
CA ILE A 34 -3.12 13.91 2.09
C ILE A 34 -4.17 14.04 3.20
N VAL A 35 -5.18 14.89 2.98
CA VAL A 35 -6.25 15.09 3.97
C VAL A 35 -7.01 13.80 4.25
N LEU A 36 -7.44 13.09 3.20
CA LEU A 36 -8.19 11.85 3.35
C LEU A 36 -7.35 10.72 3.97
N PHE A 37 -6.05 10.63 3.62
CA PHE A 37 -5.15 9.62 4.18
C PHE A 37 -4.93 9.82 5.68
N LEU A 38 -4.73 11.07 6.12
CA LEU A 38 -4.58 11.38 7.54
C LEU A 38 -5.89 11.17 8.31
N LEU A 39 -7.03 11.59 7.76
CA LEU A 39 -8.35 11.33 8.36
C LEU A 39 -8.64 9.83 8.48
N ALA A 40 -8.32 9.05 7.44
CA ALA A 40 -8.48 7.60 7.48
C ALA A 40 -7.59 6.97 8.56
N GLY A 41 -6.34 7.42 8.71
CA GLY A 41 -5.45 6.95 9.78
C GLY A 41 -6.01 7.23 11.17
N VAL A 42 -6.51 8.44 11.41
CA VAL A 42 -7.17 8.80 12.69
C VAL A 42 -8.42 7.96 12.91
N TRP A 43 -9.23 7.76 11.88
CA TRP A 43 -10.44 6.93 12.02
C TRP A 43 -10.11 5.48 12.34
N VAL A 44 -9.13 4.89 11.67
CA VAL A 44 -8.70 3.51 11.96
C VAL A 44 -8.19 3.40 13.41
N TYR A 45 -7.47 4.40 13.90
CA TYR A 45 -6.95 4.39 15.27
C TYR A 45 -8.04 4.49 16.33
N MET A 46 -9.06 5.36 16.12
CA MET A 46 -10.07 5.69 17.14
C MET A 46 -11.37 4.90 17.00
N GLY A 47 -11.72 4.46 15.80
CA GLY A 47 -13.07 3.95 15.50
C GLY A 47 -13.11 2.50 15.03
N ILE A 48 -11.96 1.85 14.81
CA ILE A 48 -11.93 0.47 14.31
C ILE A 48 -11.07 -0.39 15.23
N ASP A 49 -11.73 -1.32 15.91
CA ASP A 49 -11.04 -2.32 16.73
C ASP A 49 -10.20 -3.23 15.85
N GLY A 50 -8.99 -3.48 16.28
CA GLY A 50 -8.07 -4.39 15.61
C GLY A 50 -8.10 -5.80 16.19
N PHE A 51 -7.41 -6.71 15.55
CA PHE A 51 -7.31 -8.10 15.97
C PHE A 51 -5.90 -8.43 16.39
N VAL A 52 -5.79 -9.22 17.47
CA VAL A 52 -4.53 -9.75 17.99
C VAL A 52 -4.64 -11.26 18.10
N ILE A 53 -3.62 -11.95 17.62
CA ILE A 53 -3.50 -13.40 17.79
C ILE A 53 -2.88 -13.65 19.14
N THR A 54 -3.58 -14.41 20.00
CA THR A 54 -3.13 -14.75 21.37
C THR A 54 -2.58 -16.18 21.46
N SER A 55 -2.87 -17.04 20.48
CA SER A 55 -2.31 -18.39 20.42
C SER A 55 -0.92 -18.41 19.80
N ALA A 56 -0.07 -19.35 20.23
CA ALA A 56 1.16 -19.66 19.55
C ALA A 56 0.85 -20.27 18.16
N ILE A 57 1.40 -19.67 17.10
CA ILE A 57 1.29 -20.20 15.75
C ILE A 57 2.59 -20.95 15.43
N ASP A 58 2.47 -22.23 15.10
CA ASP A 58 3.59 -22.98 14.54
C ASP A 58 3.56 -22.86 13.00
N PRO A 59 4.54 -22.17 12.40
CA PRO A 59 4.58 -21.97 10.94
C PRO A 59 4.81 -23.26 10.14
N ASN A 60 5.17 -24.36 10.81
CA ASN A 60 5.41 -25.67 10.18
C ASN A 60 4.19 -26.61 10.22
N MET A 61 3.12 -26.22 10.94
CA MET A 61 1.89 -26.99 10.93
C MET A 61 1.14 -26.87 9.61
N LEU A 62 0.27 -27.86 9.34
CA LEU A 62 -0.65 -27.77 8.22
C LEU A 62 -1.58 -26.55 8.41
N PRO A 63 -1.85 -25.79 7.33
CA PRO A 63 -2.74 -24.64 7.38
C PRO A 63 -4.11 -25.04 7.94
N ASN A 64 -4.48 -24.48 9.09
CA ASN A 64 -5.79 -24.70 9.71
C ASN A 64 -6.26 -23.40 10.38
N PRO A 65 -7.27 -22.73 9.78
CA PRO A 65 -7.78 -21.47 10.32
C PRO A 65 -8.38 -21.58 11.71
N LEU A 66 -8.74 -22.78 12.16
CA LEU A 66 -9.36 -23.03 13.48
C LEU A 66 -8.35 -23.17 14.63
N ASN A 67 -7.06 -23.31 14.32
CA ASN A 67 -6.02 -23.53 15.35
C ASN A 67 -5.47 -22.22 15.95
N LYS A 68 -6.25 -21.13 15.91
CA LYS A 68 -5.83 -19.86 16.50
C LYS A 68 -6.93 -19.26 17.36
N THR A 69 -6.52 -18.51 18.38
CA THR A 69 -7.39 -17.64 19.14
C THR A 69 -7.09 -16.19 18.76
N VAL A 70 -8.14 -15.46 18.43
CA VAL A 70 -8.07 -14.05 18.02
C VAL A 70 -8.92 -13.23 18.99
N GLU A 71 -8.32 -12.21 19.56
CA GLU A 71 -9.00 -11.24 20.42
C GLU A 71 -9.13 -9.89 19.72
N VAL A 72 -10.22 -9.19 20.05
CA VAL A 72 -10.48 -7.85 19.54
C VAL A 72 -9.89 -6.85 20.53
N GLN A 73 -9.05 -5.95 20.04
CA GLN A 73 -8.41 -4.93 20.85
C GLN A 73 -8.39 -3.58 20.13
N ALA A 74 -8.79 -2.52 20.82
CA ALA A 74 -8.73 -1.17 20.28
C ALA A 74 -7.29 -0.76 19.90
N GLY A 75 -7.11 -0.19 18.71
CA GLY A 75 -5.81 0.26 18.23
C GLY A 75 -4.81 -0.84 17.83
N ALA A 76 -5.23 -2.12 17.82
CA ALA A 76 -4.33 -3.23 17.51
C ALA A 76 -3.71 -3.14 16.09
N TRP A 77 -4.35 -2.46 15.14
CA TRP A 77 -3.79 -2.21 13.80
C TRP A 77 -2.51 -1.37 13.80
N PHE A 78 -2.24 -0.63 14.88
CA PHE A 78 -1.01 0.15 15.03
C PHE A 78 0.08 -0.57 15.82
N LYS A 79 -0.19 -1.79 16.33
CA LYS A 79 0.77 -2.55 17.11
C LYS A 79 2.07 -2.80 16.36
N ASN A 80 2.00 -3.20 15.08
CA ASN A 80 3.18 -3.44 14.26
C ASN A 80 4.06 -2.18 14.11
N PHE A 81 3.45 -1.00 14.02
CA PHE A 81 4.19 0.27 13.96
C PHE A 81 4.84 0.63 15.31
N SER A 82 4.25 0.21 16.42
CA SER A 82 4.82 0.39 17.76
C SER A 82 5.97 -0.58 18.02
N ASP A 83 5.81 -1.84 17.60
CA ASP A 83 6.83 -2.89 17.77
C ASP A 83 8.05 -2.66 16.87
N TYR A 84 7.82 -2.13 15.66
CA TYR A 84 8.86 -1.86 14.67
C TYR A 84 8.75 -0.42 14.17
N PRO A 85 9.39 0.57 14.82
CA PRO A 85 9.29 1.99 14.44
C PRO A 85 9.72 2.30 13.00
N VAL A 86 10.56 1.45 12.39
CA VAL A 86 10.97 1.58 10.99
C VAL A 86 9.77 1.54 10.04
N LEU A 87 8.71 0.85 10.40
CA LEU A 87 7.51 0.72 9.56
C LEU A 87 6.75 2.04 9.37
N TRP A 88 6.96 3.03 10.24
CA TRP A 88 6.45 4.39 10.05
C TRP A 88 7.00 5.09 8.78
N THR A 89 8.05 4.53 8.18
CA THR A 89 8.55 5.02 6.88
C THR A 89 7.51 4.92 5.78
N PHE A 90 6.59 3.94 5.79
CA PHE A 90 5.57 3.80 4.76
C PHE A 90 4.52 4.91 4.80
N PRO A 91 3.82 5.19 5.92
CA PRO A 91 2.90 6.31 5.99
C PRO A 91 3.61 7.67 5.82
N ALA A 92 4.84 7.81 6.30
CA ALA A 92 5.65 9.00 6.05
C ALA A 92 5.95 9.16 4.55
N LEU A 93 6.32 8.10 3.86
CA LEU A 93 6.57 8.10 2.41
C LEU A 93 5.30 8.48 1.62
N ALA A 94 4.11 8.00 2.05
CA ALA A 94 2.85 8.37 1.44
C ALA A 94 2.59 9.87 1.54
N VAL A 95 2.71 10.46 2.73
CA VAL A 95 2.42 11.88 2.96
C VAL A 95 3.50 12.79 2.38
N VAL A 96 4.78 12.51 2.67
CA VAL A 96 5.91 13.33 2.19
C VAL A 96 6.05 13.24 0.68
N GLY A 97 5.88 12.04 0.10
CA GLY A 97 5.89 11.85 -1.35
C GLY A 97 4.77 12.64 -2.04
N ALA A 98 3.56 12.63 -1.48
CA ALA A 98 2.44 13.43 -2.00
C ALA A 98 2.69 14.94 -1.88
N LEU A 99 3.28 15.41 -0.77
CA LEU A 99 3.66 16.82 -0.58
C LEU A 99 4.72 17.26 -1.59
N ILE A 100 5.78 16.47 -1.78
CA ILE A 100 6.82 16.79 -2.76
C ILE A 100 6.26 16.77 -4.18
N SER A 101 5.38 15.82 -4.49
CA SER A 101 4.68 15.77 -5.78
C SER A 101 3.85 17.04 -6.01
N PHE A 102 3.05 17.47 -5.03
CA PHE A 102 2.28 18.71 -5.06
C PHE A 102 3.16 19.94 -5.34
N LEU A 103 4.26 20.08 -4.58
CA LEU A 103 5.20 21.22 -4.72
C LEU A 103 5.94 21.19 -6.07
N SER A 104 6.29 20.01 -6.56
CA SER A 104 7.00 19.83 -7.82
C SER A 104 6.13 20.15 -9.03
N VAL A 105 4.88 19.72 -9.02
CA VAL A 105 3.90 20.05 -10.06
C VAL A 105 3.61 21.55 -10.07
N SER A 106 3.57 22.20 -8.90
CA SER A 106 3.40 23.66 -8.80
C SER A 106 4.48 24.42 -9.56
N LYS A 107 5.72 23.90 -9.53
CA LYS A 107 6.90 24.48 -10.20
C LYS A 107 7.12 23.91 -11.61
N LEU A 108 6.16 23.21 -12.18
CA LEU A 108 6.24 22.52 -13.49
C LEU A 108 7.41 21.52 -13.61
N LYS A 109 7.91 21.01 -12.49
CA LYS A 109 8.91 19.94 -12.46
C LYS A 109 8.22 18.56 -12.50
N ALA A 110 7.54 18.29 -13.61
CA ALA A 110 6.67 17.12 -13.75
C ALA A 110 7.40 15.77 -13.58
N GLY A 111 8.64 15.65 -14.04
CA GLY A 111 9.43 14.41 -13.85
C GLY A 111 9.66 14.08 -12.39
N VAL A 112 10.01 15.08 -11.57
CA VAL A 112 10.15 14.90 -10.11
C VAL A 112 8.80 14.58 -9.48
N ALA A 113 7.73 15.25 -9.91
CA ALA A 113 6.38 15.00 -9.41
C ALA A 113 5.93 13.56 -9.67
N ILE A 114 6.25 12.96 -10.82
CA ILE A 114 5.93 11.57 -11.13
C ILE A 114 6.68 10.61 -10.20
N VAL A 115 7.98 10.80 -9.99
CA VAL A 115 8.76 9.93 -9.10
C VAL A 115 8.20 9.96 -7.69
N PHE A 116 7.94 11.14 -7.14
CA PHE A 116 7.43 11.26 -5.78
C PHE A 116 5.97 10.84 -5.63
N SER A 117 5.14 10.98 -6.65
CA SER A 117 3.79 10.40 -6.63
C SER A 117 3.82 8.87 -6.67
N SER A 118 4.75 8.25 -7.42
CA SER A 118 4.94 6.79 -7.39
C SER A 118 5.42 6.30 -6.02
N LEU A 119 6.34 7.01 -5.38
CA LEU A 119 6.78 6.70 -4.02
C LEU A 119 5.62 6.85 -3.01
N ALA A 120 4.77 7.86 -3.17
CA ALA A 120 3.59 8.03 -2.34
C ALA A 120 2.58 6.88 -2.54
N GLU A 121 2.42 6.36 -3.76
CA GLU A 121 1.58 5.18 -4.02
C GLU A 121 2.12 3.93 -3.33
N ILE A 122 3.43 3.69 -3.40
CA ILE A 122 4.09 2.61 -2.67
C ILE A 122 3.79 2.74 -1.16
N GLY A 123 4.03 3.91 -0.58
CA GLY A 123 3.73 4.16 0.83
C GLY A 123 2.26 3.92 1.19
N THR A 124 1.34 4.32 0.31
CA THR A 124 -0.10 4.15 0.49
C THR A 124 -0.52 2.68 0.51
N VAL A 125 0.06 1.85 -0.36
CA VAL A 125 -0.25 0.42 -0.44
C VAL A 125 0.37 -0.34 0.73
N PHE A 126 1.62 -0.03 1.08
CA PHE A 126 2.32 -0.75 2.16
C PHE A 126 1.82 -0.37 3.55
N THR A 127 1.28 0.82 3.77
CA THR A 127 0.74 1.22 5.08
C THR A 127 -0.34 0.26 5.60
N PRO A 128 -1.45 0.00 4.89
CA PRO A 128 -2.45 -0.96 5.35
C PRO A 128 -1.94 -2.40 5.35
N LEU A 129 -1.07 -2.81 4.43
CA LEU A 129 -0.47 -4.15 4.44
C LEU A 129 0.30 -4.41 5.74
N VAL A 130 1.09 -3.45 6.17
CA VAL A 130 1.84 -3.53 7.43
C VAL A 130 0.91 -3.46 8.64
N ALA A 131 -0.11 -2.59 8.60
CA ALA A 131 -1.08 -2.47 9.68
C ALA A 131 -1.82 -3.79 9.92
N MET A 132 -2.27 -4.43 8.85
CA MET A 132 -3.07 -5.66 8.90
C MET A 132 -2.23 -6.92 9.18
N PHE A 133 -0.93 -6.90 8.95
CA PHE A 133 -0.09 -8.08 9.13
C PHE A 133 -0.22 -8.62 10.56
N PRO A 134 -0.41 -9.95 10.79
CA PRO A 134 -0.35 -11.06 9.82
C PRO A 134 -1.71 -11.42 9.16
N PHE A 135 -2.77 -10.63 9.38
CA PHE A 135 -4.07 -10.90 8.80
C PHE A 135 -4.11 -10.51 7.32
N LEU A 136 -4.61 -11.41 6.46
CA LEU A 136 -4.90 -11.13 5.06
C LEU A 136 -6.35 -10.70 4.87
N MET A 137 -7.27 -11.40 5.56
CA MET A 137 -8.70 -11.12 5.51
C MET A 137 -9.29 -11.16 6.93
N PRO A 138 -9.34 -10.01 7.62
CA PRO A 138 -10.01 -9.92 8.92
C PRO A 138 -11.52 -10.06 8.75
N SER A 139 -12.13 -10.89 9.62
CA SER A 139 -13.58 -11.12 9.62
C SER A 139 -14.26 -10.20 10.63
N SER A 140 -15.19 -9.38 10.19
CA SER A 140 -15.96 -8.49 11.06
C SER A 140 -17.03 -9.19 11.89
N SER A 141 -17.51 -10.35 11.44
CA SER A 141 -18.58 -11.11 12.11
C SER A 141 -18.06 -12.11 13.15
N ASN A 142 -16.94 -12.75 12.87
CA ASN A 142 -16.30 -13.70 13.78
C ASN A 142 -14.78 -13.57 13.71
N PRO A 143 -14.11 -13.00 14.71
CA PRO A 143 -12.67 -12.80 14.73
C PRO A 143 -11.84 -14.09 14.49
N ILE A 144 -12.32 -15.23 15.00
CA ILE A 144 -11.64 -16.53 14.83
C ILE A 144 -11.61 -16.97 13.37
N SER A 145 -12.62 -16.57 12.57
CA SER A 145 -12.70 -16.86 11.14
C SER A 145 -11.82 -15.96 10.28
N SER A 146 -11.06 -15.04 10.87
CA SER A 146 -10.10 -14.20 10.16
C SER A 146 -8.97 -15.06 9.58
N LEU A 147 -8.62 -14.81 8.31
CA LEU A 147 -7.55 -15.55 7.64
C LEU A 147 -6.21 -14.83 7.82
N THR A 148 -5.21 -15.59 8.27
CA THR A 148 -3.83 -15.12 8.38
C THR A 148 -2.99 -15.62 7.23
N ILE A 149 -1.78 -15.07 7.11
CA ILE A 149 -0.80 -15.49 6.09
C ILE A 149 -0.54 -17.01 6.18
N TRP A 150 -0.47 -17.57 7.38
CA TRP A 150 -0.21 -19.01 7.60
C TRP A 150 -1.40 -19.89 7.25
N ASP A 151 -2.63 -19.38 7.36
CA ASP A 151 -3.85 -20.14 7.04
C ASP A 151 -4.12 -20.18 5.52
N CYS A 152 -3.66 -19.17 4.78
CA CYS A 152 -3.96 -18.98 3.36
C CYS A 152 -2.82 -19.38 2.43
N THR A 153 -1.64 -19.69 2.95
CA THR A 153 -0.51 -20.05 2.11
C THR A 153 -0.68 -21.44 1.51
N SER A 154 -0.29 -21.55 0.26
CA SER A 154 -0.20 -22.83 -0.42
C SER A 154 1.01 -23.64 0.07
N SER A 155 1.13 -24.88 -0.38
CA SER A 155 2.26 -25.73 -0.03
C SER A 155 3.60 -25.09 -0.43
N GLN A 156 4.67 -25.39 0.30
CA GLN A 156 6.01 -24.88 0.03
C GLN A 156 6.46 -25.14 -1.41
N LEU A 157 6.14 -26.32 -1.95
CA LEU A 157 6.46 -26.68 -3.34
C LEU A 157 5.76 -25.75 -4.33
N THR A 158 4.47 -25.46 -4.11
CA THR A 158 3.69 -24.57 -4.97
C THR A 158 4.24 -23.15 -4.93
N LEU A 159 4.54 -22.63 -3.74
CA LEU A 159 5.13 -21.29 -3.57
C LEU A 159 6.49 -21.18 -4.26
N PHE A 160 7.34 -22.21 -4.15
CA PHE A 160 8.64 -22.26 -4.82
C PHE A 160 8.50 -22.28 -6.35
N THR A 161 7.57 -23.09 -6.88
CA THR A 161 7.28 -23.13 -8.31
C THR A 161 6.79 -21.77 -8.81
N MET A 162 5.87 -21.14 -8.09
CA MET A 162 5.38 -19.77 -8.42
C MET A 162 6.50 -18.74 -8.40
N LEU A 163 7.42 -18.83 -7.43
CA LEU A 163 8.58 -17.93 -7.36
C LEU A 163 9.45 -18.06 -8.62
N ILE A 164 9.81 -19.30 -9.03
CA ILE A 164 10.62 -19.54 -10.24
C ILE A 164 9.92 -18.98 -11.48
N VAL A 165 8.64 -19.29 -11.65
CA VAL A 165 7.85 -18.80 -12.79
C VAL A 165 7.83 -17.27 -12.81
N THR A 166 7.60 -16.62 -11.67
CA THR A 166 7.59 -15.17 -11.57
C THR A 166 8.96 -14.57 -11.90
N LEU A 167 10.06 -15.13 -11.40
CA LEU A 167 11.41 -14.65 -11.66
C LEU A 167 11.79 -14.73 -13.14
N ILE A 168 11.23 -15.68 -13.91
CA ILE A 168 11.49 -15.81 -15.34
C ILE A 168 10.56 -14.90 -16.15
N PHE A 169 9.25 -14.97 -15.90
CA PHE A 169 8.26 -14.29 -16.74
C PHE A 169 8.14 -12.80 -16.44
N LEU A 170 8.32 -12.36 -15.19
CA LEU A 170 8.20 -10.94 -14.85
C LEU A 170 9.24 -10.07 -15.60
N PRO A 171 10.56 -10.40 -15.59
CA PRO A 171 11.53 -9.65 -16.40
C PRO A 171 11.22 -9.69 -17.89
N LEU A 172 10.78 -10.83 -18.41
CA LEU A 172 10.43 -11.00 -19.83
C LEU A 172 9.29 -10.07 -20.23
N VAL A 173 8.22 -10.01 -19.42
CA VAL A 173 7.09 -9.11 -19.64
C VAL A 173 7.52 -7.64 -19.54
N LEU A 174 8.36 -7.29 -18.56
CA LEU A 174 8.85 -5.92 -18.40
C LEU A 174 9.71 -5.47 -19.58
N ILE A 175 10.59 -6.34 -20.08
CA ILE A 175 11.43 -6.07 -21.26
C ILE A 175 10.54 -5.90 -22.50
N TYR A 176 9.60 -6.83 -22.74
CA TYR A 176 8.67 -6.75 -23.87
C TYR A 176 7.82 -5.48 -23.81
N THR A 177 7.25 -5.17 -22.65
CA THR A 177 6.44 -3.96 -22.44
C THR A 177 7.28 -2.71 -22.67
N GLY A 178 8.47 -2.64 -22.09
CA GLY A 178 9.39 -1.52 -22.28
C GLY A 178 9.80 -1.34 -23.75
N TRP A 179 9.97 -2.42 -24.50
CA TRP A 179 10.26 -2.36 -25.93
C TRP A 179 9.06 -1.92 -26.76
N ALA A 180 7.87 -2.38 -26.42
CA ALA A 180 6.64 -2.03 -27.13
C ALA A 180 6.25 -0.55 -26.99
N TYR A 181 6.62 0.09 -25.87
CA TYR A 181 6.34 1.51 -25.61
C TYR A 181 7.49 2.47 -26.00
N LYS A 182 8.56 1.98 -26.59
CA LYS A 182 9.68 2.78 -27.07
C LYS A 182 9.45 3.27 -28.50
#